data_8e330112bc14999b6074b90ae79ad1a3
#
_entry.id   8e330112bc14999b6074b90ae79ad1a3
#
_cell.length_a   1.000
_cell.length_b   1.000
_cell.length_c   1.000
_cell.angle_alpha   90.00
_cell.angle_beta   90.00
_cell.angle_gamma   90.00
#
_symmetry.space_group_name_H-M   'P 1'
#
loop_
_entity.id
_entity.type
_entity.pdbx_description
1 polymer ?
#
loop_
_entity_poly.entity_id
_entity_poly.type
_entity_poly.pdbx_seq_one_letter_code
_entity_poly.pdbx_strand_id
1 'polypeptide(L)'
;MRYNLSVTTEPPLIGQQSATETGTPVSNRTTRRQIAIGAGTLVAVAGIGYASTLPLPGLDGKPPAPPSVGQRAPTFTLPASGGGMIDLASYRGKPVVVNFWATWCTPCREELPELERAYRKHRDAGLIVVAVSLDTEAGARDVPEFLKAGDDTTGSYTFPVALDTKQELRNRYRLIGVPSTYFVDRTGVIRAVQPGAMNREVLSSALETILTTAPGT
;
A
#
# COMPACT_ATOMS: atom_id res chain seq x y z
N MET A 1 -27.12 15.41 -48.79
CA MET A 1 -27.37 16.69 -48.12
C MET A 1 -26.10 17.11 -47.40
N ARG A 2 -25.57 18.25 -47.84
CA ARG A 2 -24.33 18.85 -47.31
C ARG A 2 -24.68 19.63 -46.03
N TYR A 3 -23.86 19.52 -44.96
CA TYR A 3 -23.69 20.61 -44.00
C TYR A 3 -22.21 20.72 -43.64
N ASN A 4 -21.69 21.83 -44.10
CA ASN A 4 -20.40 22.40 -43.79
C ASN A 4 -20.64 23.47 -42.72
N LEU A 5 -19.85 23.48 -41.65
CA LEU A 5 -19.70 24.70 -40.79
C LEU A 5 -18.38 24.61 -40.05
N SER A 6 -17.43 25.38 -40.59
CA SER A 6 -16.21 25.80 -39.92
C SER A 6 -16.54 26.83 -38.83
N VAL A 7 -15.99 26.66 -37.65
CA VAL A 7 -15.87 27.76 -36.67
C VAL A 7 -14.46 27.78 -36.17
N THR A 8 -13.71 28.75 -36.67
CA THR A 8 -12.45 29.26 -36.16
C THR A 8 -12.75 30.22 -34.99
N THR A 9 -12.14 29.98 -33.85
CA THR A 9 -12.07 30.98 -32.78
C THR A 9 -10.64 31.16 -32.30
N GLU A 10 -10.07 32.35 -32.59
CA GLU A 10 -8.77 32.80 -32.14
C GLU A 10 -8.75 33.07 -30.62
N PRO A 11 -7.58 32.89 -29.93
CA PRO A 11 -7.42 33.30 -28.54
C PRO A 11 -7.10 34.81 -28.41
N PRO A 12 -7.51 35.48 -27.32
CA PRO A 12 -7.24 36.89 -27.09
C PRO A 12 -5.81 37.16 -26.64
N LEU A 13 -5.26 38.25 -27.17
CA LEU A 13 -3.96 38.82 -26.84
C LEU A 13 -3.92 39.35 -25.38
N ILE A 14 -2.92 38.91 -24.63
CA ILE A 14 -2.66 39.43 -23.27
C ILE A 14 -1.81 40.67 -23.36
N GLY A 15 -2.33 41.78 -22.83
CA GLY A 15 -1.67 43.06 -22.77
C GLY A 15 -0.47 43.08 -21.82
N GLN A 16 0.61 43.68 -22.30
CA GLN A 16 1.77 44.05 -21.51
C GLN A 16 1.44 45.27 -20.65
N GLN A 17 1.63 45.17 -19.34
CA GLN A 17 1.66 46.30 -18.44
C GLN A 17 3.09 46.53 -17.94
N SER A 18 3.66 47.62 -18.33
CA SER A 18 4.91 48.20 -17.88
C SER A 18 4.75 48.75 -16.45
N ALA A 19 5.55 48.25 -15.50
CA ALA A 19 5.66 48.83 -14.16
C ALA A 19 6.94 49.67 -14.08
N THR A 20 6.75 50.93 -13.79
CA THR A 20 7.77 51.95 -13.51
C THR A 20 8.43 51.71 -12.16
N GLU A 21 9.75 51.73 -12.18
CA GLU A 21 10.60 51.76 -10.99
C GLU A 21 10.55 53.15 -10.31
N THR A 22 10.33 53.16 -9.00
CA THR A 22 10.70 54.32 -8.16
C THR A 22 11.59 53.80 -7.03
N GLY A 23 12.87 54.13 -7.13
CA GLY A 23 13.88 53.82 -6.15
C GLY A 23 13.80 54.75 -4.93
N THR A 24 14.00 54.18 -3.74
CA THR A 24 14.38 54.91 -2.54
C THR A 24 15.68 54.32 -1.97
N PRO A 25 16.67 55.11 -1.63
CA PRO A 25 17.93 54.59 -1.12
C PRO A 25 17.82 54.26 0.38
N VAL A 26 18.11 53.01 0.74
CA VAL A 26 18.22 52.59 2.14
C VAL A 26 19.63 52.88 2.67
N SER A 27 19.70 53.75 3.66
CA SER A 27 20.89 54.13 4.40
C SER A 27 21.54 52.95 5.12
N ASN A 28 22.82 52.72 4.79
CA ASN A 28 23.68 51.73 5.38
C ASN A 28 24.34 52.27 6.66
N ARG A 29 23.75 52.00 7.83
CA ARG A 29 24.41 52.23 9.14
C ARG A 29 25.02 50.91 9.64
N THR A 30 26.31 50.76 9.34
CA THR A 30 27.16 49.73 9.88
C THR A 30 27.40 49.97 11.39
N THR A 31 26.68 49.27 12.26
CA THR A 31 27.02 49.18 13.69
C THR A 31 27.95 48.00 13.89
N ARG A 32 29.26 48.30 14.04
CA ARG A 32 30.26 47.31 14.49
C ARG A 32 29.94 46.88 15.93
N ARG A 33 29.29 45.75 16.10
CA ARG A 33 29.34 44.99 17.38
C ARG A 33 30.48 44.03 17.29
N GLN A 34 31.53 44.27 18.04
CA GLN A 34 32.59 43.30 18.30
C GLN A 34 31.99 42.22 19.19
N ILE A 35 31.84 41.02 18.63
CA ILE A 35 31.44 39.82 19.40
C ILE A 35 32.76 39.14 19.79
N ALA A 36 33.00 39.14 21.12
CA ALA A 36 34.09 38.38 21.71
C ALA A 36 33.77 36.87 21.48
N ILE A 37 34.54 36.20 20.62
CA ILE A 37 34.45 34.77 20.41
C ILE A 37 35.18 34.09 21.56
N GLY A 38 34.40 33.69 22.58
CA GLY A 38 34.94 32.91 23.72
C GLY A 38 35.18 31.45 23.31
N ALA A 39 36.09 30.80 23.99
CA ALA A 39 36.60 29.44 23.76
C ALA A 39 35.59 28.26 23.81
N GLY A 40 34.26 28.57 23.83
CA GLY A 40 33.21 27.55 23.85
C GLY A 40 32.79 27.01 22.48
N THR A 41 33.25 27.63 21.36
CA THR A 41 32.74 27.31 20.02
C THR A 41 33.40 26.07 19.40
N LEU A 42 34.57 25.61 19.92
CA LEU A 42 35.29 24.45 19.35
C LEU A 42 34.66 23.10 19.69
N VAL A 43 33.93 22.98 20.81
CA VAL A 43 33.28 21.72 21.20
C VAL A 43 32.01 21.47 20.40
N ALA A 44 31.27 22.53 19.99
CA ALA A 44 30.04 22.39 19.23
C ALA A 44 30.29 21.97 17.77
N VAL A 45 31.42 22.40 17.17
CA VAL A 45 31.76 22.03 15.77
C VAL A 45 32.20 20.57 15.68
N ALA A 46 32.94 20.04 16.68
CA ALA A 46 33.29 18.63 16.73
C ALA A 46 32.09 17.68 16.93
N GLY A 47 31.09 18.12 17.71
CA GLY A 47 29.84 17.37 17.91
C GLY A 47 28.96 17.27 16.66
N ILE A 48 28.90 18.35 15.86
CA ILE A 48 28.15 18.37 14.60
C ILE A 48 28.82 17.50 13.53
N GLY A 49 30.16 17.49 13.49
CA GLY A 49 30.91 16.63 12.56
C GLY A 49 30.75 15.13 12.84
N TYR A 50 30.60 14.73 14.10
CA TYR A 50 30.43 13.32 14.48
C TYR A 50 28.99 12.82 14.28
N ALA A 51 27.99 13.69 14.44
CA ALA A 51 26.59 13.34 14.19
C ALA A 51 26.29 13.13 12.69
N SER A 52 27.09 13.73 11.79
CA SER A 52 26.91 13.59 10.32
C SER A 52 27.42 12.27 9.76
N THR A 53 28.14 11.47 10.55
CA THR A 53 28.68 10.15 10.13
C THR A 53 27.84 8.98 10.61
N LEU A 54 26.82 9.21 11.47
CA LEU A 54 25.89 8.17 11.84
C LEU A 54 24.87 7.98 10.70
N PRO A 55 24.80 6.79 10.09
CA PRO A 55 23.76 6.52 9.08
C PRO A 55 22.41 6.59 9.77
N LEU A 56 21.65 7.66 9.49
CA LEU A 56 20.27 7.74 9.93
C LEU A 56 19.47 6.70 9.13
N PRO A 57 18.88 5.69 9.78
CA PRO A 57 18.12 4.67 9.07
C PRO A 57 16.95 5.34 8.31
N GLY A 58 16.95 5.18 6.98
CA GLY A 58 15.86 5.66 6.12
C GLY A 58 16.12 6.96 5.34
N LEU A 59 17.33 7.58 5.43
CA LEU A 59 17.67 8.76 4.63
C LEU A 59 18.51 8.46 3.37
N ASP A 60 18.76 7.20 3.09
CA ASP A 60 19.45 6.72 1.89
C ASP A 60 18.64 6.88 0.59
N GLY A 61 17.45 7.45 0.67
CA GLY A 61 16.56 7.67 -0.49
C GLY A 61 16.08 6.38 -1.16
N LYS A 62 16.53 5.23 -0.67
CA LYS A 62 16.09 3.94 -1.17
C LYS A 62 14.70 3.64 -0.62
N PRO A 63 13.73 3.40 -1.50
CA PRO A 63 12.40 3.01 -1.02
C PRO A 63 12.51 1.72 -0.20
N PRO A 64 11.75 1.59 0.91
CA PRO A 64 11.79 0.38 1.74
C PRO A 64 11.51 -0.86 0.89
N ALA A 65 12.18 -1.96 1.17
CA ALA A 65 11.96 -3.22 0.47
C ALA A 65 10.50 -3.72 0.66
N PRO A 66 9.97 -4.53 -0.26
CA PRO A 66 8.67 -5.18 -0.04
C PRO A 66 8.72 -6.07 1.19
N PRO A 67 7.61 -6.24 1.90
CA PRO A 67 7.53 -7.19 3.01
C PRO A 67 7.94 -8.59 2.54
N SER A 68 8.77 -9.26 3.31
CA SER A 68 9.35 -10.55 2.94
C SER A 68 9.19 -11.61 4.03
N VAL A 69 9.49 -12.85 3.69
CA VAL A 69 9.46 -13.97 4.63
C VAL A 69 10.34 -13.67 5.85
N GLY A 70 9.81 -13.97 7.03
CA GLY A 70 10.44 -13.69 8.32
C GLY A 70 10.12 -12.31 8.91
N GLN A 71 9.53 -11.40 8.14
CA GLN A 71 9.09 -10.08 8.62
C GLN A 71 7.64 -10.09 9.10
N ARG A 72 7.29 -9.15 9.96
CA ARG A 72 5.88 -8.94 10.31
C ARG A 72 5.12 -8.37 9.12
N ALA A 73 3.92 -8.93 8.86
CA ALA A 73 3.02 -8.37 7.86
C ALA A 73 2.62 -6.94 8.25
N PRO A 74 2.72 -5.96 7.34
CA PRO A 74 2.23 -4.61 7.56
C PRO A 74 0.73 -4.64 7.88
N THR A 75 0.35 -4.05 9.01
CA THR A 75 -1.06 -3.97 9.43
C THR A 75 -1.81 -2.92 8.63
N PHE A 76 -3.12 -3.10 8.53
CA PHE A 76 -4.02 -2.15 7.87
C PHE A 76 -5.42 -2.24 8.47
N THR A 77 -6.17 -1.17 8.28
CA THR A 77 -7.61 -1.12 8.55
C THR A 77 -8.28 -0.52 7.32
N LEU A 78 -9.14 -1.28 6.66
CA LEU A 78 -9.82 -0.91 5.42
C LEU A 78 -11.32 -1.18 5.49
N PRO A 79 -12.16 -0.47 4.70
CA PRO A 79 -13.56 -0.80 4.54
C PRO A 79 -13.73 -2.23 4.03
N ALA A 80 -14.72 -2.94 4.57
CA ALA A 80 -15.12 -4.25 4.08
C ALA A 80 -16.19 -4.12 2.98
N SER A 81 -16.13 -4.99 1.98
CA SER A 81 -17.14 -5.06 0.90
C SER A 81 -18.54 -5.34 1.43
N GLY A 82 -18.69 -6.08 2.54
CA GLY A 82 -19.95 -6.37 3.22
C GLY A 82 -20.37 -5.34 4.27
N GLY A 83 -19.67 -4.20 4.36
CA GLY A 83 -19.87 -3.18 5.41
C GLY A 83 -18.97 -3.39 6.63
N GLY A 84 -18.75 -2.30 7.38
CA GLY A 84 -17.81 -2.28 8.50
C GLY A 84 -16.36 -2.15 8.05
N MET A 85 -15.44 -2.55 8.93
CA MET A 85 -13.99 -2.43 8.72
C MET A 85 -13.30 -3.78 8.94
N ILE A 86 -12.27 -4.04 8.15
CA ILE A 86 -11.34 -5.15 8.34
C ILE A 86 -10.03 -4.58 8.85
N ASP A 87 -9.66 -5.00 10.07
CA ASP A 87 -8.37 -4.69 10.69
C ASP A 87 -7.53 -5.97 10.75
N LEU A 88 -6.41 -6.01 10.02
CA LEU A 88 -5.51 -7.16 10.04
C LEU A 88 -4.97 -7.47 11.44
N ALA A 89 -4.78 -6.45 12.28
CA ALA A 89 -4.28 -6.64 13.64
C ALA A 89 -5.25 -7.43 14.53
N SER A 90 -6.55 -7.37 14.26
CA SER A 90 -7.58 -8.11 15.01
C SER A 90 -7.50 -9.62 14.81
N TYR A 91 -6.80 -10.09 13.79
CA TYR A 91 -6.62 -11.52 13.50
C TYR A 91 -5.35 -12.12 14.13
N ARG A 92 -4.67 -11.39 15.04
CA ARG A 92 -3.54 -11.96 15.80
C ARG A 92 -3.94 -13.26 16.51
N GLY A 93 -3.04 -14.23 16.53
CA GLY A 93 -3.33 -15.58 17.03
C GLY A 93 -3.97 -16.53 16.01
N LYS A 94 -4.32 -16.03 14.82
CA LYS A 94 -4.88 -16.84 13.73
C LYS A 94 -3.92 -16.85 12.53
N PRO A 95 -3.84 -17.96 11.77
CA PRO A 95 -3.18 -17.95 10.48
C PRO A 95 -3.99 -17.14 9.49
N VAL A 96 -3.33 -16.28 8.72
CA VAL A 96 -3.99 -15.37 7.77
C VAL A 96 -3.37 -15.48 6.38
N VAL A 97 -4.21 -15.61 5.37
CA VAL A 97 -3.84 -15.40 3.97
C VAL A 97 -4.28 -13.98 3.59
N VAL A 98 -3.35 -13.14 3.16
CA VAL A 98 -3.64 -11.81 2.59
C VAL A 98 -3.43 -11.91 1.09
N ASN A 99 -4.51 -11.89 0.32
CA ASN A 99 -4.49 -12.00 -1.13
C ASN A 99 -4.89 -10.66 -1.77
N PHE A 100 -4.01 -10.11 -2.60
CA PHE A 100 -4.27 -8.88 -3.37
C PHE A 100 -4.77 -9.23 -4.76
N TRP A 101 -5.92 -8.69 -5.13
CA TRP A 101 -6.63 -9.03 -6.36
C TRP A 101 -7.41 -7.83 -6.92
N ALA A 102 -8.06 -8.02 -8.07
CA ALA A 102 -9.02 -7.06 -8.62
C ALA A 102 -10.04 -7.77 -9.52
N THR A 103 -11.21 -7.19 -9.71
CA THR A 103 -12.28 -7.74 -10.55
C THR A 103 -11.89 -7.89 -12.02
N TRP A 104 -11.06 -6.99 -12.53
CA TRP A 104 -10.53 -6.98 -13.89
C TRP A 104 -9.35 -7.93 -14.13
N CYS A 105 -8.81 -8.54 -13.08
CA CYS A 105 -7.63 -9.41 -13.15
C CYS A 105 -8.05 -10.85 -13.43
N THR A 106 -7.91 -11.31 -14.67
CA THR A 106 -8.28 -12.68 -15.07
C THR A 106 -7.58 -13.76 -14.23
N PRO A 107 -6.23 -13.79 -14.06
CA PRO A 107 -5.60 -14.80 -13.23
C PRO A 107 -6.00 -14.75 -11.76
N CYS A 108 -6.40 -13.57 -11.25
CA CYS A 108 -6.95 -13.48 -9.89
C CYS A 108 -8.28 -14.24 -9.79
N ARG A 109 -9.16 -14.05 -10.78
CA ARG A 109 -10.48 -14.72 -10.82
C ARG A 109 -10.34 -16.24 -10.90
N GLU A 110 -9.31 -16.73 -11.56
CA GLU A 110 -9.03 -18.16 -11.69
C GLU A 110 -8.56 -18.81 -10.38
N GLU A 111 -7.87 -18.07 -9.49
CA GLU A 111 -7.41 -18.60 -8.18
C GLU A 111 -8.42 -18.46 -7.05
N LEU A 112 -9.39 -17.50 -7.13
CA LEU A 112 -10.36 -17.27 -6.06
C LEU A 112 -11.16 -18.52 -5.66
N PRO A 113 -11.57 -19.42 -6.56
CA PRO A 113 -12.23 -20.67 -6.17
C PRO A 113 -11.37 -21.57 -5.28
N GLU A 114 -10.06 -21.62 -5.50
CA GLU A 114 -9.16 -22.42 -4.67
C GLU A 114 -9.00 -21.78 -3.29
N LEU A 115 -8.93 -20.44 -3.23
CA LEU A 115 -8.91 -19.71 -1.95
C LEU A 115 -10.20 -19.93 -1.17
N GLU A 116 -11.36 -19.93 -1.82
CA GLU A 116 -12.65 -20.20 -1.17
C GLU A 116 -12.71 -21.63 -0.63
N ARG A 117 -12.27 -22.63 -1.40
CA ARG A 117 -12.21 -24.02 -0.94
C ARG A 117 -11.31 -24.16 0.29
N ALA A 118 -10.13 -23.53 0.24
CA ALA A 118 -9.19 -23.53 1.36
C ALA A 118 -9.78 -22.85 2.60
N TYR A 119 -10.42 -21.70 2.42
CA TYR A 119 -11.09 -20.96 3.50
C TYR A 119 -12.17 -21.82 4.15
N ARG A 120 -13.10 -22.39 3.38
CA ARG A 120 -14.17 -23.26 3.91
C ARG A 120 -13.64 -24.48 4.64
N LYS A 121 -12.57 -25.08 4.10
CA LYS A 121 -11.94 -26.26 4.70
C LYS A 121 -11.28 -25.99 6.04
N HIS A 122 -10.65 -24.81 6.20
CA HIS A 122 -9.78 -24.53 7.34
C HIS A 122 -10.28 -23.42 8.28
N ARG A 123 -11.42 -22.75 7.99
CA ARG A 123 -11.96 -21.66 8.82
C ARG A 123 -12.26 -22.13 10.25
N ASP A 124 -12.75 -23.35 10.42
CA ASP A 124 -13.07 -23.92 11.74
C ASP A 124 -11.77 -24.23 12.54
N ALA A 125 -10.64 -24.43 11.86
CA ALA A 125 -9.29 -24.47 12.44
C ALA A 125 -8.68 -23.07 12.66
N GLY A 126 -9.44 -22.01 12.35
CA GLY A 126 -9.08 -20.61 12.60
C GLY A 126 -8.42 -19.90 11.41
N LEU A 127 -8.31 -20.52 10.23
CA LEU A 127 -7.79 -19.83 9.05
C LEU A 127 -8.67 -18.62 8.69
N ILE A 128 -8.03 -17.49 8.47
CA ILE A 128 -8.62 -16.30 7.88
C ILE A 128 -8.06 -16.11 6.47
N VAL A 129 -8.91 -15.82 5.51
CA VAL A 129 -8.52 -15.31 4.19
C VAL A 129 -9.04 -13.89 4.10
N VAL A 130 -8.16 -12.91 3.95
CA VAL A 130 -8.50 -11.51 3.66
C VAL A 130 -8.11 -11.24 2.23
N ALA A 131 -9.10 -11.16 1.35
CA ALA A 131 -8.88 -10.73 -0.02
C ALA A 131 -8.96 -9.20 -0.09
N VAL A 132 -7.87 -8.54 -0.52
CA VAL A 132 -7.77 -7.09 -0.65
C VAL A 132 -7.99 -6.71 -2.11
N SER A 133 -9.14 -6.11 -2.41
CA SER A 133 -9.43 -5.58 -3.74
C SER A 133 -8.65 -4.29 -3.97
N LEU A 134 -7.95 -4.23 -5.11
CA LEU A 134 -7.27 -3.03 -5.61
C LEU A 134 -8.10 -2.30 -6.69
N ASP A 135 -9.39 -2.60 -6.76
CA ASP A 135 -10.31 -1.85 -7.62
C ASP A 135 -10.39 -0.40 -7.15
N THR A 136 -10.44 0.53 -8.12
CA THR A 136 -10.65 1.95 -7.83
C THR A 136 -12.06 2.17 -7.25
N GLU A 137 -12.36 3.37 -6.76
CA GLU A 137 -13.70 3.68 -6.20
C GLU A 137 -14.85 3.32 -7.14
N ALA A 138 -14.66 3.47 -8.46
CA ALA A 138 -15.66 3.09 -9.44
C ALA A 138 -15.85 1.56 -9.49
N GLY A 139 -14.76 0.79 -9.62
CA GLY A 139 -14.82 -0.67 -9.70
C GLY A 139 -15.17 -1.35 -8.38
N ALA A 140 -14.86 -0.74 -7.25
CA ALA A 140 -15.19 -1.29 -5.93
C ALA A 140 -16.70 -1.44 -5.68
N ARG A 141 -17.52 -0.73 -6.43
CA ARG A 141 -19.00 -0.85 -6.37
C ARG A 141 -19.48 -2.19 -6.90
N ASP A 142 -18.76 -2.80 -7.82
CA ASP A 142 -19.12 -4.07 -8.46
C ASP A 142 -18.60 -5.28 -7.66
N VAL A 143 -17.67 -5.06 -6.71
CA VAL A 143 -17.09 -6.13 -5.90
C VAL A 143 -18.15 -6.95 -5.15
N PRO A 144 -19.15 -6.37 -4.46
CA PRO A 144 -20.15 -7.16 -3.75
C PRO A 144 -20.95 -8.11 -4.66
N GLU A 145 -21.33 -7.64 -5.85
CA GLU A 145 -22.07 -8.45 -6.82
C GLU A 145 -21.15 -9.56 -7.40
N PHE A 146 -19.90 -9.23 -7.73
CA PHE A 146 -18.91 -10.20 -8.16
C PHE A 146 -18.72 -11.34 -7.13
N LEU A 147 -18.59 -11.01 -5.84
CA LEU A 147 -18.42 -11.99 -4.77
C LEU A 147 -19.66 -12.87 -4.58
N LYS A 148 -20.85 -12.29 -4.74
CA LYS A 148 -22.11 -13.00 -4.66
C LYS A 148 -22.31 -13.95 -5.84
N ALA A 149 -21.93 -13.52 -7.04
CA ALA A 149 -21.98 -14.38 -8.23
C ALA A 149 -21.04 -15.57 -8.09
N GLY A 150 -19.82 -15.34 -7.57
CA GLY A 150 -18.83 -16.39 -7.35
C GLY A 150 -18.43 -17.12 -8.62
N ASP A 151 -18.37 -18.45 -8.55
CA ASP A 151 -18.11 -19.34 -9.69
C ASP A 151 -18.97 -20.59 -9.64
N ASP A 152 -19.03 -21.32 -10.78
CA ASP A 152 -19.85 -22.51 -10.94
C ASP A 152 -19.47 -23.68 -10.02
N THR A 153 -18.27 -23.66 -9.44
CA THR A 153 -17.73 -24.78 -8.63
C THR A 153 -17.86 -24.55 -7.13
N THR A 154 -17.75 -23.30 -6.66
CA THR A 154 -17.79 -22.96 -5.23
C THR A 154 -19.02 -22.12 -4.86
N GLY A 155 -19.72 -21.57 -5.84
CA GLY A 155 -20.76 -20.56 -5.61
C GLY A 155 -20.15 -19.26 -5.10
N SER A 156 -20.89 -18.52 -4.27
CA SER A 156 -20.45 -17.24 -3.71
C SER A 156 -19.17 -17.38 -2.91
N TYR A 157 -18.31 -16.35 -2.99
CA TYR A 157 -17.12 -16.23 -2.15
C TYR A 157 -17.50 -15.69 -0.77
N THR A 158 -17.06 -16.37 0.29
CA THR A 158 -17.50 -16.11 1.68
C THR A 158 -16.39 -15.57 2.59
N PHE A 159 -15.15 -15.55 2.12
CA PHE A 159 -14.04 -14.95 2.86
C PHE A 159 -14.18 -13.43 2.98
N PRO A 160 -13.62 -12.80 4.03
CA PRO A 160 -13.55 -11.35 4.17
C PRO A 160 -12.87 -10.64 2.99
N VAL A 161 -13.48 -9.57 2.48
CA VAL A 161 -12.93 -8.75 1.40
C VAL A 161 -12.79 -7.30 1.84
N ALA A 162 -11.56 -6.80 1.84
CA ALA A 162 -11.21 -5.40 2.10
C ALA A 162 -11.09 -4.62 0.79
N LEU A 163 -11.44 -3.33 0.81
CA LEU A 163 -11.42 -2.44 -0.35
C LEU A 163 -10.31 -1.41 -0.20
N ASP A 164 -9.21 -1.55 -0.97
CA ASP A 164 -8.10 -0.60 -1.03
C ASP A 164 -8.26 0.34 -2.25
N THR A 165 -9.36 1.09 -2.29
CA THR A 165 -9.72 1.97 -3.41
C THR A 165 -8.70 3.08 -3.69
N LYS A 166 -7.90 3.44 -2.68
CA LYS A 166 -6.80 4.42 -2.77
C LYS A 166 -5.46 3.79 -3.10
N GLN A 167 -5.40 2.45 -3.19
CA GLN A 167 -4.19 1.68 -3.46
C GLN A 167 -3.04 1.94 -2.46
N GLU A 168 -3.37 2.28 -1.21
CA GLU A 168 -2.39 2.53 -0.15
C GLU A 168 -1.60 1.28 0.20
N LEU A 169 -2.27 0.12 0.24
CA LEU A 169 -1.62 -1.16 0.50
C LEU A 169 -0.80 -1.64 -0.69
N ARG A 170 -1.23 -1.36 -1.92
CA ARG A 170 -0.39 -1.62 -3.09
C ARG A 170 0.99 -0.99 -2.92
N ASN A 171 1.05 0.25 -2.45
CA ASN A 171 2.30 0.96 -2.22
C ASN A 171 3.04 0.43 -0.98
N ARG A 172 2.34 0.14 0.13
CA ARG A 172 2.92 -0.36 1.38
C ARG A 172 3.52 -1.75 1.23
N TYR A 173 2.83 -2.64 0.53
CA TYR A 173 3.30 -4.00 0.21
C TYR A 173 4.21 -4.05 -1.01
N ARG A 174 4.38 -2.93 -1.72
CA ARG A 174 5.18 -2.79 -2.94
C ARG A 174 4.85 -3.83 -3.98
N LEU A 175 3.56 -3.99 -4.23
CA LEU A 175 3.05 -4.96 -5.17
C LEU A 175 3.48 -4.60 -6.60
N ILE A 176 4.17 -5.50 -7.27
CA ILE A 176 4.53 -5.38 -8.69
C ILE A 176 3.30 -5.61 -9.57
N GLY A 177 2.39 -6.47 -9.12
CA GLY A 177 1.18 -6.81 -9.83
C GLY A 177 0.21 -7.60 -8.96
N VAL A 178 -0.92 -7.98 -9.57
CA VAL A 178 -1.91 -8.88 -9.00
C VAL A 178 -2.05 -10.12 -9.90
N PRO A 179 -2.34 -11.29 -9.31
CA PRO A 179 -2.48 -11.51 -7.88
C PRO A 179 -1.14 -11.50 -7.14
N SER A 180 -1.18 -11.21 -5.85
CA SER A 180 -0.03 -11.36 -4.94
C SER A 180 -0.55 -11.82 -3.58
N THR A 181 0.03 -12.89 -3.02
CA THR A 181 -0.49 -13.51 -1.80
C THR A 181 0.58 -13.64 -0.74
N TYR A 182 0.25 -13.24 0.48
CA TYR A 182 1.09 -13.32 1.66
C TYR A 182 0.47 -14.29 2.66
N PHE A 183 1.25 -15.26 3.11
CA PHE A 183 0.85 -16.24 4.11
C PHE A 183 1.46 -15.84 5.45
N VAL A 184 0.60 -15.53 6.41
CA VAL A 184 0.97 -14.94 7.70
C VAL A 184 0.60 -15.91 8.81
N ASP A 185 1.55 -16.22 9.66
CA ASP A 185 1.32 -17.13 10.80
C ASP A 185 0.59 -16.46 11.97
N ARG A 186 0.29 -17.24 13.00
CA ARG A 186 -0.40 -16.79 14.22
C ARG A 186 0.32 -15.65 14.95
N THR A 187 1.64 -15.53 14.79
CA THR A 187 2.44 -14.44 15.39
C THR A 187 2.44 -13.17 14.55
N GLY A 188 1.86 -13.24 13.35
CA GLY A 188 1.80 -12.13 12.38
C GLY A 188 3.06 -12.02 11.52
N VAL A 189 3.86 -13.08 11.43
CA VAL A 189 5.06 -13.16 10.60
C VAL A 189 4.73 -13.81 9.27
N ILE A 190 5.23 -13.23 8.19
CA ILE A 190 5.10 -13.76 6.82
C ILE A 190 5.94 -15.04 6.71
N ARG A 191 5.33 -16.15 6.33
CA ARG A 191 5.98 -17.44 6.15
C ARG A 191 6.16 -17.83 4.68
N ALA A 192 5.30 -17.30 3.82
CA ALA A 192 5.45 -17.44 2.37
C ALA A 192 4.90 -16.21 1.66
N VAL A 193 5.44 -15.93 0.48
CA VAL A 193 4.96 -14.89 -0.44
C VAL A 193 4.85 -15.52 -1.81
N GLN A 194 3.69 -15.41 -2.44
CA GLN A 194 3.43 -15.89 -3.79
C GLN A 194 3.10 -14.70 -4.68
N PRO A 195 4.03 -14.22 -5.52
CA PRO A 195 3.75 -13.29 -6.59
C PRO A 195 3.16 -14.04 -7.79
N GLY A 196 2.11 -13.50 -8.38
CA GLY A 196 1.38 -14.15 -9.47
C GLY A 196 0.37 -15.20 -8.99
N ALA A 197 -0.39 -15.75 -9.96
CA ALA A 197 -1.41 -16.75 -9.69
C ALA A 197 -0.81 -18.04 -9.12
N MET A 198 -1.56 -18.71 -8.28
CA MET A 198 -1.18 -20.00 -7.69
C MET A 198 -2.21 -21.08 -8.02
N ASN A 199 -1.71 -22.29 -8.18
CA ASN A 199 -2.53 -23.49 -8.26
C ASN A 199 -2.77 -24.08 -6.87
N ARG A 200 -3.54 -25.17 -6.82
CA ARG A 200 -3.89 -25.86 -5.58
C ARG A 200 -2.67 -26.38 -4.82
N GLU A 201 -1.66 -26.90 -5.50
CA GLU A 201 -0.46 -27.47 -4.91
C GLU A 201 0.36 -26.40 -4.20
N VAL A 202 0.57 -25.25 -4.86
CA VAL A 202 1.26 -24.07 -4.30
C VAL A 202 0.51 -23.55 -3.08
N LEU A 203 -0.83 -23.39 -3.21
CA LEU A 203 -1.67 -22.93 -2.10
C LEU A 203 -1.59 -23.90 -0.90
N SER A 204 -1.71 -25.21 -1.13
CA SER A 204 -1.66 -26.20 -0.06
C SER A 204 -0.32 -26.18 0.67
N SER A 205 0.80 -26.16 -0.06
CA SER A 205 2.14 -26.08 0.53
C SER A 205 2.34 -24.81 1.36
N ALA A 206 1.91 -23.67 0.84
CA ALA A 206 2.02 -22.41 1.56
C ALA A 206 1.13 -22.36 2.82
N LEU A 207 -0.08 -22.94 2.76
CA LEU A 207 -0.97 -23.04 3.93
C LEU A 207 -0.37 -23.90 5.05
N GLU A 208 0.32 -24.98 4.73
CA GLU A 208 0.99 -25.81 5.73
C GLU A 208 1.98 -25.01 6.58
N THR A 209 2.67 -24.04 5.98
CA THR A 209 3.65 -23.21 6.70
C THR A 209 3.03 -22.34 7.81
N ILE A 210 1.74 -21.96 7.67
CA ILE A 210 1.05 -21.10 8.63
C ILE A 210 0.08 -21.84 9.54
N LEU A 211 -0.44 -23.00 9.10
CA LEU A 211 -1.38 -23.79 9.89
C LEU A 211 -0.67 -24.58 10.99
N THR A 212 0.54 -25.10 10.73
CA THR A 212 1.35 -25.90 11.65
C THR A 212 2.13 -25.09 12.68
N THR A 213 2.28 -23.78 12.45
CA THR A 213 2.98 -22.89 13.40
C THR A 213 2.20 -22.85 14.72
N ALA A 214 2.84 -23.29 15.80
CA ALA A 214 2.26 -23.21 17.13
C ALA A 214 1.88 -21.77 17.49
N PRO A 215 0.79 -21.53 18.24
CA PRO A 215 0.52 -20.22 18.79
C PRO A 215 1.72 -19.81 19.63
N GLY A 216 2.26 -18.59 19.37
CA GLY A 216 3.39 -18.07 20.14
C GLY A 216 3.03 -18.02 21.63
N THR A 217 3.84 -18.64 22.45
CA THR A 217 3.83 -18.54 23.93
C THR A 217 4.31 -17.16 24.37
#